data_6d01ef2721fcd72f3c54233275c8abca
#
_entry.id   6d01ef2721fcd72f3c54233275c8abca
#
_cell.length_a   1.000
_cell.length_b   1.000
_cell.length_c   1.000
_cell.angle_alpha   90.00
_cell.angle_beta   90.00
_cell.angle_gamma   90.00
#
_symmetry.space_group_name_H-M   'P 1'
#
loop_
_entity.id
_entity.type
_entity.pdbx_description
1 polymer ?
#
loop_
_entity_poly.entity_id
_entity_poly.type
_entity_poly.pdbx_seq_one_letter_code
_entity_poly.pdbx_strand_id
1 'polypeptide(L)'
;MSTASLAAPAVIVEGRLVSVSRVRGLGAFLVLLAAVAVVPLGLGTGPGVRAGFDFADPPAIDLGVLHMPVRAVCVALGVVTALLGAWLLAGRQRRGTYLVFTAGVLLFLWAFLTWVARNNDLSFTQLLAETMVSATPLVYGSLSGVMCERAGVVNIAIEGQFLAGAFLGAMIGSATGVLWLGLVAGGLSGAVLGALLAFLALRYGADQIIVGVVIVAFCTGLTNFLTEQVLSNHQNLNAGATFGTWAIPGLARIPVLGPVLFHQNVFFYLAAVLLVVVHVGLFRTRWGLRVRAVGEHPRAAATVGIHVLRVRYRNVILGGVIAGIGGASFTVGSIGEFSAGMTAGLGYVALAAMIFGRWRPFRALSAALLFGFAVSLQSFLAVLGVNIPSPFLSMAPYVITIAVVAGLVGRVRPPGADGVPYSPE
;
A
#
# COMPACT_ATOMS: atom_id res chain seq x y z
N MET A 1 8.35 -32.01 43.08
CA MET A 1 9.02 -30.72 43.31
C MET A 1 9.03 -29.95 42.01
N SER A 2 8.09 -29.01 41.87
CA SER A 2 7.92 -28.20 40.68
C SER A 2 8.71 -26.90 40.83
N THR A 3 9.69 -26.66 39.96
CA THR A 3 10.44 -25.41 39.91
C THR A 3 9.59 -24.35 39.22
N ALA A 4 8.91 -23.52 39.99
CA ALA A 4 8.23 -22.32 39.51
C ALA A 4 9.28 -21.34 38.98
N SER A 5 9.30 -21.12 37.67
CA SER A 5 10.05 -20.05 37.03
C SER A 5 9.50 -18.72 37.53
N LEU A 6 10.27 -17.99 38.32
CA LEU A 6 9.99 -16.62 38.73
C LEU A 6 10.04 -15.70 37.47
N ALA A 7 8.86 -15.41 36.93
CA ALA A 7 8.72 -14.36 35.91
C ALA A 7 9.01 -13.02 36.61
N ALA A 8 10.00 -12.29 36.08
CA ALA A 8 10.34 -10.95 36.52
C ALA A 8 9.12 -10.01 36.43
N PRO A 9 8.92 -9.12 37.43
CA PRO A 9 7.74 -8.27 37.51
C PRO A 9 7.65 -7.36 36.30
N ALA A 10 6.54 -7.47 35.54
CA ALA A 10 6.21 -6.53 34.46
C ALA A 10 5.71 -5.22 35.06
N VAL A 11 6.53 -4.19 35.02
CA VAL A 11 6.11 -2.83 35.35
C VAL A 11 5.17 -2.34 34.26
N ILE A 12 3.89 -2.22 34.59
CA ILE A 12 2.85 -1.65 33.72
C ILE A 12 3.07 -0.13 33.70
N VAL A 13 3.76 0.35 32.67
CA VAL A 13 3.74 1.75 32.25
C VAL A 13 3.04 1.79 30.89
N GLU A 14 2.05 2.65 30.73
CA GLU A 14 1.34 2.90 29.48
C GLU A 14 2.30 3.38 28.37
N GLY A 15 2.98 2.46 27.74
CA GLY A 15 3.90 2.64 26.63
C GLY A 15 4.39 1.24 26.24
N ARG A 16 4.04 0.79 25.02
CA ARG A 16 4.40 -0.52 24.49
C ARG A 16 5.86 -0.85 24.80
N LEU A 17 6.07 -1.80 25.70
CA LEU A 17 7.39 -2.34 25.98
C LEU A 17 7.89 -3.08 24.73
N VAL A 18 8.83 -2.47 24.01
CA VAL A 18 9.59 -3.16 22.98
C VAL A 18 10.64 -4.00 23.69
N SER A 19 10.70 -5.31 23.42
CA SER A 19 11.72 -6.16 24.06
C SER A 19 13.13 -5.63 23.70
N VAL A 20 14.06 -5.71 24.64
CA VAL A 20 15.46 -5.25 24.45
C VAL A 20 16.10 -5.91 23.23
N SER A 21 15.80 -7.20 22.99
CA SER A 21 16.27 -7.93 21.80
C SER A 21 15.78 -7.31 20.50
N ARG A 22 14.53 -6.82 20.45
CA ARG A 22 13.99 -6.14 19.27
C ARG A 22 14.62 -4.78 19.06
N VAL A 23 14.86 -4.00 20.10
CA VAL A 23 15.56 -2.70 20.00
C VAL A 23 16.97 -2.89 19.44
N ARG A 24 17.68 -3.91 19.97
CA ARG A 24 19.02 -4.26 19.45
C ARG A 24 18.98 -4.75 18.01
N GLY A 25 17.96 -5.53 17.61
CA GLY A 25 17.76 -5.94 16.21
C GLY A 25 17.58 -4.74 15.27
N LEU A 26 16.76 -3.75 15.66
CA LEU A 26 16.57 -2.50 14.91
C LEU A 26 17.90 -1.70 14.81
N GLY A 27 18.67 -1.66 15.90
CA GLY A 27 19.99 -1.02 15.91
C GLY A 27 20.99 -1.71 14.99
N ALA A 28 21.07 -3.04 15.01
CA ALA A 28 21.93 -3.82 14.13
C ALA A 28 21.58 -3.62 12.64
N PHE A 29 20.26 -3.55 12.34
CA PHE A 29 19.80 -3.26 10.99
C PHE A 29 20.23 -1.86 10.51
N LEU A 30 20.12 -0.83 11.35
CA LEU A 30 20.60 0.51 11.00
C LEU A 30 22.13 0.55 10.79
N VAL A 31 22.90 -0.19 11.60
CA VAL A 31 24.37 -0.28 11.40
C VAL A 31 24.69 -0.95 10.07
N LEU A 32 23.94 -1.99 9.68
CA LEU A 32 24.08 -2.61 8.37
C LEU A 32 23.80 -1.62 7.22
N LEU A 33 22.67 -0.89 7.31
CA LEU A 33 22.34 0.16 6.34
C LEU A 33 23.40 1.25 6.27
N ALA A 34 23.93 1.66 7.42
CA ALA A 34 25.01 2.63 7.50
C ALA A 34 26.31 2.13 6.82
N ALA A 35 26.66 0.87 7.03
CA ALA A 35 27.81 0.25 6.34
C ALA A 35 27.62 0.26 4.81
N VAL A 36 26.40 -0.02 4.34
CA VAL A 36 26.06 0.08 2.90
C VAL A 36 26.18 1.53 2.42
N ALA A 37 25.67 2.51 3.18
CA ALA A 37 25.75 3.92 2.79
C ALA A 37 27.19 4.44 2.72
N VAL A 38 28.05 4.03 3.68
CA VAL A 38 29.43 4.52 3.75
C VAL A 38 30.34 3.80 2.74
N VAL A 39 30.31 2.45 2.71
CA VAL A 39 31.32 1.68 1.95
C VAL A 39 30.96 1.65 0.45
N PRO A 40 29.94 0.92 -0.03
CA PRO A 40 29.69 0.86 -1.47
C PRO A 40 29.14 2.17 -2.05
N LEU A 41 28.25 2.90 -1.35
CA LEU A 41 27.66 4.10 -1.92
C LEU A 41 28.56 5.33 -1.77
N GLY A 42 29.21 5.51 -0.61
CA GLY A 42 30.06 6.66 -0.35
C GLY A 42 31.49 6.45 -0.88
N LEU A 43 32.24 5.52 -0.31
CA LEU A 43 33.64 5.30 -0.65
C LEU A 43 33.83 4.66 -2.03
N GLY A 44 32.87 3.87 -2.49
CA GLY A 44 32.86 3.29 -3.85
C GLY A 44 32.59 4.31 -4.95
N THR A 45 32.15 5.55 -4.61
CA THR A 45 31.93 6.63 -5.58
C THR A 45 33.18 7.49 -5.71
N GLY A 46 33.60 7.79 -6.96
CA GLY A 46 34.76 8.63 -7.25
C GLY A 46 34.65 10.05 -6.69
N PRO A 47 35.77 10.72 -6.40
CA PRO A 47 35.74 12.12 -6.01
C PRO A 47 35.24 13.00 -7.16
N GLY A 48 34.40 14.00 -6.82
CA GLY A 48 33.88 14.95 -7.82
C GLY A 48 32.53 14.57 -8.44
N VAL A 49 32.03 13.36 -8.22
CA VAL A 49 30.71 12.96 -8.66
C VAL A 49 29.64 13.76 -7.91
N ARG A 50 28.71 14.38 -8.66
CA ARG A 50 27.60 15.15 -8.12
C ARG A 50 26.26 14.50 -8.48
N ALA A 51 25.27 14.71 -7.63
CA ALA A 51 23.87 14.37 -7.86
C ALA A 51 23.05 15.65 -7.89
N GLY A 52 22.18 15.82 -8.84
CA GLY A 52 21.19 16.90 -8.88
C GLY A 52 19.85 16.43 -8.33
N PHE A 53 19.22 17.28 -7.55
CA PHE A 53 17.83 17.09 -7.12
C PHE A 53 16.99 18.27 -7.59
N ASP A 54 16.03 17.97 -8.45
CA ASP A 54 15.03 18.92 -8.90
C ASP A 54 13.79 18.81 -8.01
N PHE A 55 13.40 19.95 -7.43
CA PHE A 55 12.22 20.10 -6.59
C PHE A 55 11.07 20.81 -7.34
N ALA A 56 11.27 21.13 -8.61
CA ALA A 56 10.24 21.69 -9.45
C ALA A 56 9.50 20.58 -10.21
N ASP A 57 8.22 20.80 -10.41
CA ASP A 57 7.39 20.05 -11.35
C ASP A 57 6.20 20.98 -11.70
N PRO A 58 5.98 21.34 -12.96
CA PRO A 58 4.86 22.22 -13.34
C PRO A 58 3.52 21.66 -12.83
N PRO A 59 2.63 22.49 -12.27
CA PRO A 59 2.60 23.96 -12.28
C PRO A 59 3.25 24.64 -11.05
N ALA A 60 4.09 23.96 -10.27
CA ALA A 60 4.73 24.53 -9.09
C ALA A 60 5.83 25.53 -9.42
N ILE A 61 6.19 26.35 -8.44
CA ILE A 61 7.27 27.35 -8.55
C ILE A 61 8.60 26.60 -8.64
N ASP A 62 9.43 26.94 -9.62
CA ASP A 62 10.76 26.40 -9.81
C ASP A 62 11.70 26.87 -8.69
N LEU A 63 12.30 25.93 -7.97
CA LEU A 63 13.31 26.17 -6.94
C LEU A 63 14.75 25.92 -7.44
N GLY A 64 14.88 25.54 -8.73
CA GLY A 64 16.17 25.14 -9.30
C GLY A 64 16.65 23.76 -8.83
N VAL A 65 17.79 23.34 -9.39
CA VAL A 65 18.40 22.03 -9.10
C VAL A 65 19.43 22.16 -8.00
N LEU A 66 19.26 21.37 -6.94
CA LEU A 66 20.21 21.32 -5.82
C LEU A 66 21.28 20.26 -6.10
N HIS A 67 22.51 20.70 -6.40
CA HIS A 67 23.63 19.80 -6.64
C HIS A 67 24.36 19.45 -5.35
N MET A 68 24.52 18.15 -5.08
CA MET A 68 25.18 17.63 -3.88
C MET A 68 26.37 16.74 -4.25
N PRO A 69 27.51 16.79 -3.52
CA PRO A 69 28.62 15.86 -3.70
C PRO A 69 28.25 14.48 -3.14
N VAL A 70 28.09 13.47 -4.02
CA VAL A 70 27.57 12.14 -3.67
C VAL A 70 28.37 11.49 -2.55
N ARG A 71 29.71 11.45 -2.69
CA ARG A 71 30.59 10.82 -1.70
C ARG A 71 30.43 11.42 -0.30
N ALA A 72 30.46 12.76 -0.20
CA ALA A 72 30.39 13.43 1.09
C ALA A 72 29.03 13.24 1.77
N VAL A 73 27.94 13.32 1.00
CA VAL A 73 26.58 13.14 1.51
C VAL A 73 26.36 11.70 1.96
N CYS A 74 26.71 10.69 1.16
CA CYS A 74 26.54 9.28 1.52
C CYS A 74 27.34 8.91 2.78
N VAL A 75 28.61 9.38 2.89
CA VAL A 75 29.43 9.13 4.07
C VAL A 75 28.84 9.84 5.30
N ALA A 76 28.49 11.13 5.19
CA ALA A 76 27.95 11.89 6.32
C ALA A 76 26.65 11.28 6.85
N LEU A 77 25.68 11.00 5.96
CA LEU A 77 24.39 10.39 6.32
C LEU A 77 24.58 8.96 6.85
N GLY A 78 25.51 8.20 6.26
CA GLY A 78 25.85 6.85 6.73
C GLY A 78 26.44 6.87 8.14
N VAL A 79 27.36 7.81 8.46
CA VAL A 79 27.90 7.98 9.82
C VAL A 79 26.79 8.35 10.81
N VAL A 80 25.91 9.29 10.48
CA VAL A 80 24.78 9.64 11.35
C VAL A 80 23.85 8.42 11.57
N THR A 81 23.58 7.65 10.51
CA THR A 81 22.77 6.42 10.61
C THR A 81 23.47 5.38 11.51
N ALA A 82 24.81 5.23 11.43
CA ALA A 82 25.59 4.36 12.30
C ALA A 82 25.47 4.78 13.77
N LEU A 83 25.59 6.07 14.07
CA LEU A 83 25.44 6.61 15.43
C LEU A 83 24.04 6.34 16.00
N LEU A 84 22.98 6.52 15.19
CA LEU A 84 21.62 6.19 15.60
C LEU A 84 21.47 4.67 15.83
N GLY A 85 22.06 3.85 14.99
CA GLY A 85 22.09 2.39 15.15
C GLY A 85 22.82 1.95 16.42
N ALA A 86 24.01 2.50 16.68
CA ALA A 86 24.80 2.25 17.89
C ALA A 86 24.05 2.67 19.16
N TRP A 87 23.36 3.81 19.10
CA TRP A 87 22.50 4.26 20.20
C TRP A 87 21.36 3.27 20.52
N LEU A 88 20.72 2.67 19.50
CA LEU A 88 19.74 1.61 19.70
C LEU A 88 20.35 0.31 20.22
N LEU A 89 21.56 -0.05 19.78
CA LEU A 89 22.29 -1.24 20.26
C LEU A 89 22.62 -1.15 21.75
N ALA A 90 22.87 0.06 22.29
CA ALA A 90 23.08 0.27 23.71
C ALA A 90 21.86 -0.15 24.59
N GLY A 91 20.75 -0.53 23.98
CA GLY A 91 19.69 -1.36 24.55
C GLY A 91 18.83 -0.73 25.63
N ARG A 92 18.92 0.57 25.87
CA ARG A 92 18.01 1.28 26.77
C ARG A 92 16.66 1.52 26.09
N GLN A 93 15.59 0.88 26.56
CA GLN A 93 14.22 1.18 26.15
C GLN A 93 13.91 2.65 26.40
N ARG A 94 13.66 3.42 25.34
CA ARG A 94 13.31 4.83 25.46
C ARG A 94 12.05 5.11 24.66
N ARG A 95 11.26 6.06 25.17
CA ARG A 95 10.22 6.73 24.37
C ARG A 95 10.92 7.29 23.12
N GLY A 96 10.51 6.89 21.91
CA GLY A 96 11.13 7.37 20.67
C GLY A 96 11.99 6.36 19.89
N THR A 97 12.20 5.12 20.36
CA THR A 97 12.94 4.09 19.61
C THR A 97 12.52 3.98 18.15
N TYR A 98 11.21 4.00 17.88
CA TYR A 98 10.71 3.94 16.50
C TYR A 98 10.97 5.23 15.71
N LEU A 99 10.95 6.40 16.35
CA LEU A 99 11.30 7.66 15.69
C LEU A 99 12.77 7.67 15.25
N VAL A 100 13.68 7.22 16.14
CA VAL A 100 15.10 7.10 15.81
C VAL A 100 15.34 6.11 14.69
N PHE A 101 14.66 4.96 14.74
CA PHE A 101 14.73 3.97 13.67
C PHE A 101 14.23 4.54 12.34
N THR A 102 13.06 5.18 12.33
CA THR A 102 12.50 5.81 11.12
C THR A 102 13.43 6.91 10.58
N ALA A 103 13.98 7.76 11.46
CA ALA A 103 14.94 8.78 11.05
C ALA A 103 16.17 8.15 10.40
N GLY A 104 16.75 7.08 10.98
CA GLY A 104 17.89 6.37 10.39
C GLY A 104 17.59 5.76 9.03
N VAL A 105 16.39 5.17 8.85
CA VAL A 105 15.95 4.64 7.55
C VAL A 105 15.78 5.77 6.52
N LEU A 106 15.21 6.91 6.90
CA LEU A 106 15.03 8.06 6.00
C LEU A 106 16.38 8.66 5.58
N LEU A 107 17.34 8.75 6.50
CA LEU A 107 18.72 9.20 6.17
C LEU A 107 19.41 8.23 5.20
N PHE A 108 19.26 6.93 5.40
CA PHE A 108 19.76 5.93 4.46
C PHE A 108 19.08 6.05 3.09
N LEU A 109 17.76 6.21 3.04
CA LEU A 109 17.03 6.40 1.78
C LEU A 109 17.51 7.65 1.04
N TRP A 110 17.77 8.75 1.74
CA TRP A 110 18.33 9.94 1.13
C TRP A 110 19.73 9.72 0.58
N ALA A 111 20.60 9.03 1.34
CA ALA A 111 21.93 8.64 0.86
C ALA A 111 21.85 7.74 -0.39
N PHE A 112 20.91 6.79 -0.38
CA PHE A 112 20.66 5.90 -1.51
C PHE A 112 20.18 6.66 -2.76
N LEU A 113 19.20 7.57 -2.61
CA LEU A 113 18.71 8.42 -3.70
C LEU A 113 19.83 9.31 -4.25
N THR A 114 20.69 9.87 -3.37
CA THR A 114 21.85 10.67 -3.78
C THR A 114 22.84 9.84 -4.62
N TRP A 115 23.04 8.58 -4.24
CA TRP A 115 23.89 7.68 -5.02
C TRP A 115 23.26 7.27 -6.35
N VAL A 116 21.96 7.06 -6.38
CA VAL A 116 21.20 6.76 -7.61
C VAL A 116 21.27 7.93 -8.60
N ALA A 117 21.09 9.15 -8.10
CA ALA A 117 21.10 10.37 -8.90
C ALA A 117 22.52 10.80 -9.35
N ARG A 118 23.56 9.99 -9.09
CA ARG A 118 24.94 10.32 -9.49
C ARG A 118 25.04 10.60 -10.98
N ASN A 119 25.64 11.76 -11.32
CA ASN A 119 25.78 12.26 -12.70
C ASN A 119 24.48 12.52 -13.45
N ASN A 120 23.34 12.52 -12.76
CA ASN A 120 22.01 12.83 -13.32
C ASN A 120 21.27 13.78 -12.38
N ASP A 121 20.24 14.43 -12.93
CA ASP A 121 19.28 15.20 -12.16
C ASP A 121 18.03 14.34 -11.91
N LEU A 122 17.69 14.13 -10.65
CA LEU A 122 16.53 13.36 -10.21
C LEU A 122 15.42 14.33 -9.80
N SER A 123 14.28 14.29 -10.47
CA SER A 123 13.11 15.00 -9.98
C SER A 123 12.53 14.33 -8.74
N PHE A 124 12.86 14.88 -7.58
CA PHE A 124 12.36 14.39 -6.30
C PHE A 124 10.86 14.60 -6.16
N THR A 125 10.35 15.70 -6.69
CA THR A 125 8.92 16.00 -6.71
C THR A 125 8.16 14.97 -7.55
N GLN A 126 8.68 14.62 -8.72
CA GLN A 126 8.06 13.60 -9.58
C GLN A 126 8.09 12.22 -8.91
N LEU A 127 9.21 11.83 -8.27
CA LEU A 127 9.28 10.57 -7.51
C LEU A 127 8.19 10.49 -6.42
N LEU A 128 7.93 11.59 -5.71
CA LEU A 128 6.87 11.64 -4.71
C LEU A 128 5.46 11.64 -5.34
N ALA A 129 5.27 12.34 -6.45
CA ALA A 129 4.00 12.35 -7.19
C ALA A 129 3.66 10.94 -7.72
N GLU A 130 4.63 10.26 -8.34
CA GLU A 130 4.51 8.87 -8.77
C GLU A 130 4.25 7.91 -7.60
N THR A 131 4.80 8.21 -6.42
CA THR A 131 4.51 7.47 -5.19
C THR A 131 3.02 7.55 -4.84
N MET A 132 2.39 8.72 -4.98
CA MET A 132 0.95 8.89 -4.73
C MET A 132 0.11 8.11 -5.75
N VAL A 133 0.50 8.14 -7.02
CA VAL A 133 -0.17 7.37 -8.09
C VAL A 133 -0.07 5.87 -7.81
N SER A 134 1.13 5.36 -7.54
CA SER A 134 1.38 3.95 -7.24
C SER A 134 0.74 3.47 -5.93
N ALA A 135 0.63 4.34 -4.92
CA ALA A 135 -0.03 4.03 -3.66
C ALA A 135 -1.56 4.02 -3.76
N THR A 136 -2.14 4.77 -4.70
CA THR A 136 -3.60 4.93 -4.82
C THR A 136 -4.34 3.59 -4.92
N PRO A 137 -4.04 2.66 -5.84
CA PRO A 137 -4.69 1.35 -5.87
C PRO A 137 -4.46 0.54 -4.59
N LEU A 138 -3.28 0.65 -3.96
CA LEU A 138 -2.99 -0.03 -2.70
C LEU A 138 -3.87 0.49 -1.55
N VAL A 139 -4.18 1.79 -1.54
CA VAL A 139 -5.14 2.38 -0.59
C VAL A 139 -6.53 1.78 -0.80
N TYR A 140 -7.03 1.70 -2.05
CA TYR A 140 -8.32 1.07 -2.35
C TYR A 140 -8.38 -0.38 -1.89
N GLY A 141 -7.38 -1.19 -2.26
CA GLY A 141 -7.33 -2.59 -1.85
C GLY A 141 -7.24 -2.77 -0.34
N SER A 142 -6.42 -1.97 0.34
CA SER A 142 -6.32 -2.01 1.81
C SER A 142 -7.62 -1.60 2.50
N LEU A 143 -8.35 -0.60 1.98
CA LEU A 143 -9.66 -0.20 2.50
C LEU A 143 -10.72 -1.28 2.24
N SER A 144 -10.69 -1.93 1.07
CA SER A 144 -11.53 -3.10 0.76
C SER A 144 -11.32 -4.21 1.80
N GLY A 145 -10.07 -4.59 2.04
CA GLY A 145 -9.73 -5.60 3.05
C GLY A 145 -10.18 -5.19 4.46
N VAL A 146 -9.95 -3.92 4.87
CA VAL A 146 -10.45 -3.41 6.16
C VAL A 146 -11.96 -3.54 6.29
N MET A 147 -12.72 -3.24 5.23
CA MET A 147 -14.18 -3.36 5.24
C MET A 147 -14.66 -4.79 5.41
N CYS A 148 -14.04 -5.73 4.70
CA CYS A 148 -14.40 -7.15 4.73
C CYS A 148 -13.99 -7.80 6.05
N GLU A 149 -12.73 -7.68 6.44
CA GLU A 149 -12.17 -8.39 7.59
C GLU A 149 -12.63 -7.82 8.93
N ARG A 150 -12.94 -6.50 9.01
CA ARG A 150 -13.63 -5.94 10.17
C ARG A 150 -15.06 -6.45 10.36
N ALA A 151 -15.66 -7.05 9.34
CA ALA A 151 -16.92 -7.78 9.44
C ALA A 151 -16.72 -9.29 9.67
N GLY A 152 -15.48 -9.77 9.72
CA GLY A 152 -15.11 -11.17 9.93
C GLY A 152 -15.13 -12.02 8.65
N VAL A 153 -14.84 -11.41 7.49
CA VAL A 153 -14.73 -12.11 6.20
C VAL A 153 -13.41 -11.74 5.52
N VAL A 154 -12.54 -12.73 5.35
CA VAL A 154 -11.26 -12.57 4.65
C VAL A 154 -11.50 -12.33 3.16
N ASN A 155 -10.90 -11.27 2.61
CA ASN A 155 -11.01 -10.96 1.19
C ASN A 155 -9.66 -11.08 0.47
N ILE A 156 -9.27 -12.28 0.12
CA ILE A 156 -8.08 -12.54 -0.75
C ILE A 156 -8.41 -12.25 -2.23
N ALA A 157 -9.69 -12.13 -2.59
CA ALA A 157 -10.11 -11.88 -3.96
C ALA A 157 -9.78 -10.47 -4.49
N ILE A 158 -9.15 -9.59 -3.70
CA ILE A 158 -8.85 -8.19 -4.07
C ILE A 158 -8.08 -8.13 -5.40
N GLU A 159 -7.13 -9.02 -5.65
CA GLU A 159 -6.39 -9.08 -6.92
C GLU A 159 -7.31 -9.35 -8.12
N GLY A 160 -8.23 -10.31 -7.98
CA GLY A 160 -9.24 -10.58 -9.00
C GLY A 160 -10.23 -9.44 -9.19
N GLN A 161 -10.61 -8.76 -8.09
CA GLN A 161 -11.46 -7.56 -8.12
C GLN A 161 -10.75 -6.39 -8.82
N PHE A 162 -9.43 -6.26 -8.63
CA PHE A 162 -8.61 -5.28 -9.36
C PHE A 162 -8.59 -5.59 -10.86
N LEU A 163 -8.29 -6.84 -11.24
CA LEU A 163 -8.25 -7.24 -12.66
C LEU A 163 -9.58 -7.00 -13.36
N ALA A 164 -10.69 -7.45 -12.75
CA ALA A 164 -12.03 -7.24 -13.31
C ALA A 164 -12.40 -5.75 -13.37
N GLY A 165 -12.04 -4.98 -12.34
CA GLY A 165 -12.26 -3.53 -12.29
C GLY A 165 -11.47 -2.78 -13.36
N ALA A 166 -10.20 -3.15 -13.56
CA ALA A 166 -9.35 -2.60 -14.61
C ALA A 166 -9.88 -2.92 -16.01
N PHE A 167 -10.24 -4.20 -16.25
CA PHE A 167 -10.77 -4.66 -17.53
C PHE A 167 -12.07 -3.94 -17.90
N LEU A 168 -13.09 -3.99 -17.03
CA LEU A 168 -14.38 -3.36 -17.32
C LEU A 168 -14.28 -1.83 -17.27
N GLY A 169 -13.40 -1.27 -16.47
CA GLY A 169 -13.10 0.15 -16.45
C GLY A 169 -12.62 0.65 -17.82
N ALA A 170 -11.60 -0.02 -18.40
CA ALA A 170 -11.07 0.31 -19.72
C ALA A 170 -12.12 0.08 -20.81
N MET A 171 -12.72 -1.12 -20.85
CA MET A 171 -13.65 -1.50 -21.91
C MET A 171 -14.89 -0.60 -21.96
N ILE A 172 -15.56 -0.35 -20.84
CA ILE A 172 -16.77 0.49 -20.81
C ILE A 172 -16.41 1.97 -20.98
N GLY A 173 -15.30 2.43 -20.39
CA GLY A 173 -14.81 3.79 -20.60
C GLY A 173 -14.51 4.10 -22.06
N SER A 174 -13.84 3.17 -22.76
CA SER A 174 -13.52 3.29 -24.18
C SER A 174 -14.76 3.15 -25.08
N ALA A 175 -15.60 2.14 -24.84
CA ALA A 175 -16.80 1.88 -25.65
C ALA A 175 -17.81 3.02 -25.62
N THR A 176 -17.95 3.70 -24.48
CA THR A 176 -18.92 4.79 -24.27
C THR A 176 -18.31 6.17 -24.49
N GLY A 177 -16.99 6.30 -24.49
CA GLY A 177 -16.29 7.59 -24.45
C GLY A 177 -16.48 8.36 -23.13
N VAL A 178 -17.11 7.76 -22.11
CA VAL A 178 -17.42 8.39 -20.82
C VAL A 178 -16.66 7.67 -19.70
N LEU A 179 -15.56 8.26 -19.24
CA LEU A 179 -14.68 7.68 -18.22
C LEU A 179 -15.38 7.40 -16.88
N TRP A 180 -16.39 8.22 -16.53
CA TRP A 180 -17.20 8.00 -15.32
C TRP A 180 -17.98 6.68 -15.37
N LEU A 181 -18.44 6.27 -16.54
CA LEU A 181 -19.07 4.95 -16.70
C LEU A 181 -18.07 3.84 -16.55
N GLY A 182 -16.82 4.03 -17.01
CA GLY A 182 -15.72 3.10 -16.75
C GLY A 182 -15.43 2.93 -15.26
N LEU A 183 -15.38 4.03 -14.49
CA LEU A 183 -15.21 3.99 -13.04
C LEU A 183 -16.37 3.23 -12.36
N VAL A 184 -17.61 3.52 -12.74
CA VAL A 184 -18.79 2.84 -12.19
C VAL A 184 -18.77 1.36 -12.56
N ALA A 185 -18.46 1.00 -13.81
CA ALA A 185 -18.36 -0.40 -14.26
C ALA A 185 -17.28 -1.16 -13.48
N GLY A 186 -16.12 -0.53 -13.24
CA GLY A 186 -15.08 -1.10 -12.38
C GLY A 186 -15.59 -1.36 -10.96
N GLY A 187 -16.27 -0.40 -10.34
CA GLY A 187 -16.88 -0.58 -9.02
C GLY A 187 -17.94 -1.69 -8.98
N LEU A 188 -18.80 -1.77 -9.99
CA LEU A 188 -19.82 -2.80 -10.10
C LEU A 188 -19.23 -4.20 -10.31
N SER A 189 -18.16 -4.33 -11.11
CA SER A 189 -17.47 -5.61 -11.27
C SER A 189 -16.93 -6.13 -9.94
N GLY A 190 -16.30 -5.26 -9.16
CA GLY A 190 -15.83 -5.59 -7.82
C GLY A 190 -16.98 -5.95 -6.87
N ALA A 191 -18.14 -5.25 -6.98
CA ALA A 191 -19.34 -5.59 -6.20
C ALA A 191 -19.86 -6.99 -6.50
N VAL A 192 -19.91 -7.38 -7.79
CA VAL A 192 -20.33 -8.72 -8.24
C VAL A 192 -19.40 -9.78 -7.68
N LEU A 193 -18.09 -9.58 -7.78
CA LEU A 193 -17.11 -10.53 -7.23
C LEU A 193 -17.14 -10.58 -5.70
N GLY A 194 -17.37 -9.44 -5.04
CA GLY A 194 -17.62 -9.39 -3.59
C GLY A 194 -18.89 -10.12 -3.19
N ALA A 195 -19.97 -9.98 -3.96
CA ALA A 195 -21.21 -10.73 -3.75
C ALA A 195 -21.00 -12.23 -3.95
N LEU A 196 -20.24 -12.64 -4.98
CA LEU A 196 -19.86 -14.03 -5.23
C LEU A 196 -19.05 -14.62 -4.06
N LEU A 197 -18.03 -13.90 -3.59
CA LEU A 197 -17.25 -14.28 -2.40
C LEU A 197 -18.16 -14.47 -1.19
N ALA A 198 -19.03 -13.48 -0.90
CA ALA A 198 -19.94 -13.54 0.22
C ALA A 198 -20.95 -14.70 0.08
N PHE A 199 -21.46 -14.94 -1.12
CA PHE A 199 -22.42 -16.01 -1.38
C PHE A 199 -21.80 -17.39 -1.13
N LEU A 200 -20.63 -17.67 -1.68
CA LEU A 200 -19.94 -18.94 -1.50
C LEU A 200 -19.47 -19.15 -0.05
N ALA A 201 -18.88 -18.13 0.55
CA ALA A 201 -18.32 -18.22 1.89
C ALA A 201 -19.39 -18.21 3.01
N LEU A 202 -20.47 -17.42 2.87
CA LEU A 202 -21.44 -17.24 3.95
C LEU A 202 -22.68 -18.14 3.79
N ARG A 203 -23.10 -18.47 2.55
CA ARG A 203 -24.26 -19.32 2.31
C ARG A 203 -23.90 -20.80 2.33
N TYR A 204 -22.79 -21.16 1.68
CA TYR A 204 -22.35 -22.56 1.59
C TYR A 204 -21.29 -22.93 2.63
N GLY A 205 -20.79 -21.96 3.40
CA GLY A 205 -19.76 -22.19 4.42
C GLY A 205 -18.39 -22.60 3.83
N ALA A 206 -18.16 -22.30 2.55
CA ALA A 206 -16.89 -22.59 1.90
C ALA A 206 -15.74 -21.78 2.54
N ASP A 207 -14.54 -22.35 2.55
CA ASP A 207 -13.36 -21.64 3.06
C ASP A 207 -13.13 -20.36 2.26
N GLN A 208 -13.07 -19.23 2.99
CA GLN A 208 -13.02 -17.88 2.41
C GLN A 208 -11.72 -17.64 1.65
N ILE A 209 -10.62 -18.25 2.11
CA ILE A 209 -9.30 -18.14 1.48
C ILE A 209 -9.33 -18.89 0.14
N ILE A 210 -9.83 -20.13 0.14
CA ILE A 210 -9.93 -20.95 -1.07
C ILE A 210 -10.84 -20.26 -2.09
N VAL A 211 -12.01 -19.80 -1.68
CA VAL A 211 -12.95 -19.07 -2.57
C VAL A 211 -12.26 -17.82 -3.15
N GLY A 212 -11.54 -17.06 -2.32
CA GLY A 212 -10.80 -15.88 -2.76
C GLY A 212 -9.78 -16.21 -3.85
N VAL A 213 -8.96 -17.24 -3.65
CA VAL A 213 -7.95 -17.69 -4.62
C VAL A 213 -8.59 -18.17 -5.93
N VAL A 214 -9.70 -18.92 -5.85
CA VAL A 214 -10.44 -19.37 -7.04
C VAL A 214 -11.00 -18.17 -7.82
N ILE A 215 -11.54 -17.15 -7.15
CA ILE A 215 -11.99 -15.92 -7.81
C ILE A 215 -10.84 -15.21 -8.52
N VAL A 216 -9.65 -15.13 -7.90
CA VAL A 216 -8.46 -14.54 -8.55
C VAL A 216 -8.09 -15.32 -9.80
N ALA A 217 -7.98 -16.66 -9.71
CA ALA A 217 -7.66 -17.51 -10.85
C ALA A 217 -8.70 -17.37 -11.97
N PHE A 218 -9.99 -17.36 -11.63
CA PHE A 218 -11.08 -17.14 -12.57
C PHE A 218 -10.96 -15.78 -13.27
N CYS A 219 -10.77 -14.70 -12.53
CA CYS A 219 -10.63 -13.37 -13.10
C CYS A 219 -9.39 -13.25 -13.99
N THR A 220 -8.27 -13.84 -13.58
CA THR A 220 -7.04 -13.86 -14.40
C THR A 220 -7.28 -14.60 -15.72
N GLY A 221 -7.84 -15.80 -15.66
CA GLY A 221 -8.16 -16.58 -16.86
C GLY A 221 -9.18 -15.87 -17.76
N LEU A 222 -10.26 -15.33 -17.17
CA LEU A 222 -11.31 -14.65 -17.93
C LEU A 222 -10.80 -13.37 -18.59
N THR A 223 -10.06 -12.52 -17.87
CA THR A 223 -9.54 -11.25 -18.42
C THR A 223 -8.49 -11.52 -19.50
N ASN A 224 -7.62 -12.52 -19.34
CA ASN A 224 -6.68 -12.93 -20.40
C ASN A 224 -7.42 -13.40 -21.65
N PHE A 225 -8.38 -14.31 -21.50
CA PHE A 225 -9.20 -14.81 -22.61
C PHE A 225 -9.93 -13.66 -23.32
N LEU A 226 -10.60 -12.78 -22.59
CA LEU A 226 -11.33 -11.67 -23.18
C LEU A 226 -10.40 -10.64 -23.83
N THR A 227 -9.18 -10.47 -23.31
CA THR A 227 -8.17 -9.60 -23.95
C THR A 227 -7.78 -10.13 -25.31
N GLU A 228 -7.49 -11.44 -25.41
CA GLU A 228 -7.11 -12.07 -26.66
C GLU A 228 -8.25 -12.13 -27.68
N GLN A 229 -9.46 -12.46 -27.24
CA GLN A 229 -10.61 -12.67 -28.14
C GLN A 229 -11.39 -11.41 -28.46
N VAL A 230 -11.44 -10.44 -27.54
CA VAL A 230 -12.28 -9.24 -27.69
C VAL A 230 -11.44 -8.00 -27.90
N LEU A 231 -10.52 -7.66 -26.99
CA LEU A 231 -9.80 -6.38 -27.07
C LEU A 231 -8.80 -6.35 -28.21
N SER A 232 -8.12 -7.48 -28.51
CA SER A 232 -7.18 -7.56 -29.63
C SER A 232 -7.88 -7.41 -30.99
N ASN A 233 -9.15 -7.84 -31.10
CA ASN A 233 -9.93 -7.75 -32.34
C ASN A 233 -10.71 -6.43 -32.46
N HIS A 234 -10.90 -5.69 -31.34
CA HIS A 234 -11.69 -4.48 -31.29
C HIS A 234 -10.94 -3.39 -30.51
N GLN A 235 -9.91 -2.78 -31.14
CA GLN A 235 -9.05 -1.78 -30.49
C GLN A 235 -9.82 -0.56 -29.95
N ASN A 236 -10.97 -0.23 -30.53
CA ASN A 236 -11.84 0.83 -30.03
C ASN A 236 -12.41 0.57 -28.62
N LEU A 237 -12.42 -0.69 -28.17
CA LEU A 237 -12.82 -1.05 -26.79
C LEU A 237 -11.69 -0.90 -25.77
N ASN A 238 -10.48 -0.56 -26.24
CA ASN A 238 -9.30 -0.36 -25.40
C ASN A 238 -8.54 0.88 -25.91
N ALA A 239 -9.23 2.01 -26.02
CA ALA A 239 -8.80 3.18 -26.78
C ALA A 239 -7.89 4.17 -26.00
N GLY A 240 -7.42 3.83 -24.82
CA GLY A 240 -6.38 4.59 -24.11
C GLY A 240 -6.83 5.91 -23.46
N ALA A 241 -8.10 6.11 -23.19
CA ALA A 241 -8.58 7.34 -22.54
C ALA A 241 -8.41 7.30 -21.02
N THR A 242 -7.88 8.39 -20.44
CA THR A 242 -7.67 8.53 -18.99
C THR A 242 -8.30 9.80 -18.42
N PHE A 243 -8.63 9.75 -17.13
CA PHE A 243 -8.89 10.98 -16.37
C PHE A 243 -7.59 11.80 -16.29
N GLY A 244 -7.65 13.04 -16.76
CA GLY A 244 -6.54 13.96 -16.59
C GLY A 244 -6.28 14.30 -15.11
N THR A 245 -5.14 14.92 -14.85
CA THR A 245 -4.82 15.45 -13.53
C THR A 245 -5.58 16.77 -13.30
N TRP A 246 -6.09 16.97 -12.08
CA TRP A 246 -6.79 18.16 -11.67
C TRP A 246 -5.89 19.00 -10.75
N ALA A 247 -5.48 20.16 -11.26
CA ALA A 247 -4.74 21.12 -10.47
C ALA A 247 -5.70 21.95 -9.62
N ILE A 248 -5.60 21.86 -8.29
CA ILE A 248 -6.38 22.73 -7.39
C ILE A 248 -5.77 24.13 -7.45
N PRO A 249 -6.52 25.16 -7.89
CA PRO A 249 -5.99 26.51 -8.06
C PRO A 249 -5.35 27.06 -6.80
N GLY A 250 -4.17 27.66 -6.91
CA GLY A 250 -3.38 28.20 -5.80
C GLY A 250 -2.55 27.14 -5.07
N LEU A 251 -3.14 26.04 -4.66
CA LEU A 251 -2.44 24.98 -3.91
C LEU A 251 -1.47 24.18 -4.78
N ALA A 252 -1.80 23.97 -6.06
CA ALA A 252 -0.93 23.26 -7.00
C ALA A 252 0.40 23.99 -7.27
N ARG A 253 0.51 25.31 -6.95
CA ARG A 253 1.73 26.10 -7.12
C ARG A 253 2.73 25.97 -5.97
N ILE A 254 2.36 25.33 -4.86
CA ILE A 254 3.25 25.13 -3.71
C ILE A 254 4.37 24.19 -4.14
N PRO A 255 5.66 24.56 -3.98
CA PRO A 255 6.77 23.70 -4.31
C PRO A 255 6.65 22.34 -3.61
N VAL A 256 6.96 21.26 -4.32
CA VAL A 256 6.88 19.86 -3.88
C VAL A 256 5.46 19.41 -3.52
N LEU A 257 4.79 20.07 -2.56
CA LEU A 257 3.45 19.66 -2.09
C LEU A 257 2.35 19.87 -3.13
N GLY A 258 2.50 20.87 -4.00
CA GLY A 258 1.55 21.17 -5.07
C GLY A 258 1.36 19.99 -6.02
N PRO A 259 2.39 19.59 -6.75
CA PRO A 259 2.33 18.43 -7.66
C PRO A 259 2.01 17.12 -6.95
N VAL A 260 2.52 16.91 -5.73
CA VAL A 260 2.35 15.66 -4.98
C VAL A 260 0.92 15.44 -4.48
N LEU A 261 0.23 16.50 -4.02
CA LEU A 261 -1.08 16.36 -3.35
C LEU A 261 -2.22 17.10 -4.08
N PHE A 262 -1.92 18.16 -4.81
CA PHE A 262 -2.92 19.07 -5.36
C PHE A 262 -2.94 19.12 -6.90
N HIS A 263 -2.15 18.25 -7.55
CA HIS A 263 -2.14 18.02 -8.98
C HIS A 263 -2.19 16.53 -9.28
N GLN A 264 -3.30 15.90 -8.89
CA GLN A 264 -3.49 14.45 -8.98
C GLN A 264 -4.78 14.12 -9.78
N ASN A 265 -4.95 12.85 -10.14
CA ASN A 265 -6.15 12.40 -10.83
C ASN A 265 -7.35 12.22 -9.85
N VAL A 266 -8.54 12.04 -10.41
CA VAL A 266 -9.79 11.84 -9.67
C VAL A 266 -9.70 10.67 -8.69
N PHE A 267 -9.01 9.57 -9.04
CA PHE A 267 -8.90 8.40 -8.18
C PHE A 267 -8.13 8.70 -6.89
N PHE A 268 -7.11 9.54 -6.94
CA PHE A 268 -6.38 9.97 -5.74
C PHE A 268 -7.30 10.72 -4.77
N TYR A 269 -8.07 11.69 -5.26
CA TYR A 269 -8.99 12.46 -4.41
C TYR A 269 -10.13 11.59 -3.89
N LEU A 270 -10.66 10.69 -4.71
CA LEU A 270 -11.69 9.74 -4.29
C LEU A 270 -11.15 8.76 -3.23
N ALA A 271 -9.90 8.29 -3.36
CA ALA A 271 -9.25 7.47 -2.33
C ALA A 271 -9.13 8.22 -0.99
N ALA A 272 -8.75 9.51 -1.03
CA ALA A 272 -8.68 10.35 0.17
C ALA A 272 -10.05 10.53 0.84
N VAL A 273 -11.11 10.75 0.05
CA VAL A 273 -12.50 10.82 0.55
C VAL A 273 -12.91 9.47 1.15
N LEU A 274 -12.71 8.37 0.43
CA LEU A 274 -13.05 7.02 0.91
C LEU A 274 -12.28 6.62 2.16
N LEU A 275 -11.02 7.01 2.28
CA LEU A 275 -10.23 6.81 3.51
C LEU A 275 -10.93 7.44 4.72
N VAL A 276 -11.38 8.68 4.59
CA VAL A 276 -12.10 9.40 5.66
C VAL A 276 -13.47 8.75 5.91
N VAL A 277 -14.22 8.46 4.86
CA VAL A 277 -15.57 7.84 4.95
C VAL A 277 -15.50 6.47 5.63
N VAL A 278 -14.56 5.60 5.22
CA VAL A 278 -14.37 4.29 5.83
C VAL A 278 -13.90 4.42 7.28
N HIS A 279 -12.97 5.35 7.56
CA HIS A 279 -12.52 5.58 8.93
C HIS A 279 -13.66 6.05 9.84
N VAL A 280 -14.37 7.10 9.45
CA VAL A 280 -15.50 7.64 10.23
C VAL A 280 -16.62 6.58 10.32
N GLY A 281 -16.96 5.96 9.19
CA GLY A 281 -17.98 4.93 9.13
C GLY A 281 -17.71 3.79 10.10
N LEU A 282 -16.51 3.20 10.06
CA LEU A 282 -16.17 2.06 10.93
C LEU A 282 -15.93 2.44 12.39
N PHE A 283 -15.36 3.61 12.68
CA PHE A 283 -14.86 3.92 14.04
C PHE A 283 -15.68 4.98 14.79
N ARG A 284 -16.56 5.73 14.11
CA ARG A 284 -17.32 6.83 14.70
C ARG A 284 -18.85 6.67 14.59
N THR A 285 -19.35 5.64 13.89
CA THR A 285 -20.81 5.45 13.69
C THR A 285 -21.35 4.21 14.38
N ARG A 286 -22.69 4.17 14.58
CA ARG A 286 -23.43 3.01 15.08
C ARG A 286 -23.34 1.81 14.11
N TRP A 287 -23.29 2.08 12.81
CA TRP A 287 -23.07 1.04 11.80
C TRP A 287 -21.71 0.36 11.98
N GLY A 288 -20.63 1.15 12.09
CA GLY A 288 -19.30 0.61 12.30
C GLY A 288 -19.12 -0.13 13.64
N LEU A 289 -19.85 0.28 14.69
CA LEU A 289 -19.87 -0.46 15.95
C LEU A 289 -20.44 -1.87 15.73
N ARG A 290 -21.59 -1.99 15.01
CA ARG A 290 -22.19 -3.29 14.66
C ARG A 290 -21.27 -4.14 13.79
N VAL A 291 -20.60 -3.54 12.80
CA VAL A 291 -19.63 -4.24 11.94
C VAL A 291 -18.51 -4.85 12.78
N ARG A 292 -17.90 -4.06 13.66
CA ARG A 292 -16.80 -4.52 14.52
C ARG A 292 -17.26 -5.56 15.54
N ALA A 293 -18.46 -5.41 16.11
CA ALA A 293 -19.04 -6.42 17.02
C ALA A 293 -19.22 -7.77 16.31
N VAL A 294 -19.70 -7.76 15.06
CA VAL A 294 -19.85 -8.96 14.22
C VAL A 294 -18.49 -9.59 13.89
N GLY A 295 -17.46 -8.78 13.62
CA GLY A 295 -16.10 -9.28 13.34
C GLY A 295 -15.36 -9.80 14.56
N GLU A 296 -15.67 -9.32 15.76
CA GLU A 296 -15.02 -9.81 17.00
C GLU A 296 -15.77 -11.02 17.59
N HIS A 297 -17.11 -10.91 17.80
CA HIS A 297 -17.95 -11.95 18.44
C HIS A 297 -19.33 -12.04 17.77
N PRO A 298 -19.46 -12.76 16.63
CA PRO A 298 -20.71 -12.82 15.87
C PRO A 298 -21.89 -13.41 16.67
N ARG A 299 -21.65 -14.45 17.51
CA ARG A 299 -22.71 -15.02 18.36
C ARG A 299 -23.23 -14.01 19.38
N ALA A 300 -22.34 -13.30 20.08
CA ALA A 300 -22.74 -12.26 21.01
C ALA A 300 -23.43 -11.06 20.29
N ALA A 301 -23.05 -10.74 19.07
CA ALA A 301 -23.75 -9.73 18.28
C ALA A 301 -25.18 -10.19 17.93
N ALA A 302 -25.37 -11.48 17.64
CA ALA A 302 -26.70 -12.04 17.34
C ALA A 302 -27.65 -11.99 18.53
N THR A 303 -27.16 -12.26 19.75
CA THR A 303 -28.02 -12.23 20.97
C THR A 303 -28.58 -10.85 21.27
N VAL A 304 -27.95 -9.77 20.82
CA VAL A 304 -28.45 -8.39 20.94
C VAL A 304 -29.22 -7.92 19.67
N GLY A 305 -29.67 -8.86 18.84
CA GLY A 305 -30.53 -8.58 17.67
C GLY A 305 -29.81 -8.09 16.42
N ILE A 306 -28.49 -8.22 16.30
CA ILE A 306 -27.75 -7.85 15.09
C ILE A 306 -27.81 -9.01 14.07
N HIS A 307 -28.31 -8.75 12.87
CA HIS A 307 -28.33 -9.73 11.78
C HIS A 307 -26.93 -9.92 11.18
N VAL A 308 -26.14 -10.86 11.72
CA VAL A 308 -24.74 -11.10 11.40
C VAL A 308 -24.51 -11.29 9.89
N LEU A 309 -25.23 -12.20 9.24
CA LEU A 309 -25.07 -12.47 7.81
C LEU A 309 -25.32 -11.22 6.97
N ARG A 310 -26.38 -10.44 7.26
CA ARG A 310 -26.67 -9.21 6.52
C ARG A 310 -25.54 -8.18 6.65
N VAL A 311 -24.93 -8.07 7.84
CA VAL A 311 -23.79 -7.18 8.06
C VAL A 311 -22.59 -7.68 7.27
N ARG A 312 -22.24 -8.96 7.32
CA ARG A 312 -21.15 -9.54 6.55
C ARG A 312 -21.34 -9.35 5.05
N TYR A 313 -22.51 -9.73 4.48
CA TYR A 313 -22.81 -9.56 3.05
C TYR A 313 -22.61 -8.12 2.58
N ARG A 314 -23.20 -7.15 3.28
CA ARG A 314 -23.11 -5.72 2.92
C ARG A 314 -21.68 -5.22 2.91
N ASN A 315 -20.88 -5.59 3.92
CA ASN A 315 -19.51 -5.12 4.03
C ASN A 315 -18.60 -5.75 2.99
N VAL A 316 -18.79 -7.02 2.64
CA VAL A 316 -18.03 -7.70 1.59
C VAL A 316 -18.33 -7.10 0.21
N ILE A 317 -19.61 -6.83 -0.09
CA ILE A 317 -20.00 -6.17 -1.34
C ILE A 317 -19.42 -4.76 -1.42
N LEU A 318 -19.52 -3.96 -0.34
CA LEU A 318 -18.93 -2.61 -0.29
C LEU A 318 -17.40 -2.66 -0.43
N GLY A 319 -16.76 -3.64 0.21
CA GLY A 319 -15.33 -3.89 0.02
C GLY A 319 -15.00 -4.20 -1.45
N GLY A 320 -15.82 -5.04 -2.09
CA GLY A 320 -15.70 -5.35 -3.52
C GLY A 320 -15.83 -4.10 -4.40
N VAL A 321 -16.82 -3.23 -4.14
CA VAL A 321 -16.95 -1.93 -4.86
C VAL A 321 -15.66 -1.12 -4.75
N ILE A 322 -15.11 -0.99 -3.53
CA ILE A 322 -13.89 -0.21 -3.29
C ILE A 322 -12.72 -0.83 -4.06
N ALA A 323 -12.55 -2.15 -4.03
CA ALA A 323 -11.51 -2.82 -4.79
C ALA A 323 -11.70 -2.67 -6.31
N GLY A 324 -12.92 -2.82 -6.82
CA GLY A 324 -13.20 -2.64 -8.24
C GLY A 324 -12.89 -1.23 -8.76
N ILE A 325 -13.20 -0.19 -7.96
CA ILE A 325 -12.77 1.19 -8.25
C ILE A 325 -11.24 1.28 -8.23
N GLY A 326 -10.58 0.63 -7.26
CA GLY A 326 -9.11 0.53 -7.23
C GLY A 326 -8.55 -0.15 -8.47
N GLY A 327 -9.23 -1.16 -9.02
CA GLY A 327 -8.90 -1.78 -10.30
C GLY A 327 -9.00 -0.81 -11.47
N ALA A 328 -10.11 -0.07 -11.58
CA ALA A 328 -10.29 0.94 -12.63
C ALA A 328 -9.22 2.05 -12.59
N SER A 329 -8.58 2.30 -11.43
CA SER A 329 -7.51 3.29 -11.34
C SER A 329 -6.27 2.94 -12.16
N PHE A 330 -6.00 1.65 -12.42
CA PHE A 330 -4.89 1.22 -13.28
C PHE A 330 -5.09 1.60 -14.74
N THR A 331 -6.34 1.53 -15.21
CA THR A 331 -6.71 1.81 -16.60
C THR A 331 -7.17 3.26 -16.75
N VAL A 332 -8.44 3.56 -16.58
CA VAL A 332 -8.99 4.91 -16.78
C VAL A 332 -8.41 5.97 -15.85
N GLY A 333 -7.71 5.57 -14.78
CA GLY A 333 -6.99 6.48 -13.88
C GLY A 333 -5.53 6.75 -14.26
N SER A 334 -4.87 5.89 -15.04
CA SER A 334 -3.42 5.97 -15.24
C SER A 334 -3.00 5.67 -16.68
N ILE A 335 -3.11 4.41 -17.15
CA ILE A 335 -2.53 3.97 -18.43
C ILE A 335 -3.50 4.19 -19.60
N GLY A 336 -4.81 4.14 -19.34
CA GLY A 336 -5.87 4.22 -20.34
C GLY A 336 -6.28 2.87 -20.90
N GLU A 337 -5.33 1.98 -21.10
CA GLU A 337 -5.52 0.68 -21.74
C GLU A 337 -5.43 -0.45 -20.70
N PHE A 338 -6.17 -1.53 -20.96
CA PHE A 338 -6.02 -2.76 -20.21
C PHE A 338 -4.97 -3.66 -20.87
N SER A 339 -4.08 -4.21 -20.08
CA SER A 339 -3.17 -5.28 -20.47
C SER A 339 -3.27 -6.47 -19.52
N ALA A 340 -3.10 -7.68 -20.06
CA ALA A 340 -3.20 -8.91 -19.29
C ALA A 340 -2.23 -8.91 -18.10
N GLY A 341 -2.77 -9.18 -16.90
CA GLY A 341 -1.96 -9.23 -15.67
C GLY A 341 -1.40 -7.88 -15.18
N MET A 342 -1.90 -6.73 -15.64
CA MET A 342 -1.37 -5.41 -15.32
C MET A 342 -1.36 -5.05 -13.82
N THR A 343 -2.16 -5.71 -13.01
CA THR A 343 -2.19 -5.50 -11.55
C THR A 343 -0.99 -6.12 -10.83
N ALA A 344 -0.30 -7.08 -11.47
CA ALA A 344 0.98 -7.66 -11.07
C ALA A 344 1.05 -8.07 -9.56
N GLY A 345 -0.06 -8.53 -8.98
CA GLY A 345 -0.12 -8.95 -7.58
C GLY A 345 -0.25 -7.79 -6.57
N LEU A 346 -0.50 -6.56 -7.02
CA LEU A 346 -0.64 -5.40 -6.12
C LEU A 346 -1.86 -5.52 -5.18
N GLY A 347 -2.86 -6.35 -5.50
CA GLY A 347 -3.93 -6.70 -4.57
C GLY A 347 -3.43 -7.43 -3.33
N TYR A 348 -2.46 -8.32 -3.46
CA TYR A 348 -1.82 -8.99 -2.31
C TYR A 348 -0.94 -8.02 -1.50
N VAL A 349 -0.26 -7.08 -2.17
CA VAL A 349 0.50 -6.02 -1.50
C VAL A 349 -0.45 -5.10 -0.71
N ALA A 350 -1.65 -4.83 -1.24
CA ALA A 350 -2.68 -4.08 -0.54
C ALA A 350 -3.20 -4.80 0.72
N LEU A 351 -3.35 -6.14 0.67
CA LEU A 351 -3.65 -6.95 1.86
C LEU A 351 -2.53 -6.83 2.90
N ALA A 352 -1.27 -6.92 2.48
CA ALA A 352 -0.15 -6.71 3.38
C ALA A 352 -0.19 -5.31 4.01
N ALA A 353 -0.51 -4.25 3.23
CA ALA A 353 -0.67 -2.89 3.75
C ALA A 353 -1.78 -2.78 4.79
N MET A 354 -2.91 -3.47 4.61
CA MET A 354 -3.99 -3.56 5.58
C MET A 354 -3.54 -4.23 6.88
N ILE A 355 -2.87 -5.38 6.79
CA ILE A 355 -2.35 -6.13 7.95
C ILE A 355 -1.37 -5.27 8.73
N PHE A 356 -0.42 -4.58 8.05
CA PHE A 356 0.50 -3.64 8.70
C PHE A 356 -0.21 -2.47 9.34
N GLY A 357 -1.26 -1.98 8.69
CA GLY A 357 -2.17 -0.98 9.22
C GLY A 357 -3.01 -1.46 10.40
N ARG A 358 -2.97 -2.77 10.75
CA ARG A 358 -3.76 -3.38 11.84
C ARG A 358 -5.25 -3.12 11.67
N TRP A 359 -5.75 -3.30 10.46
CA TRP A 359 -7.15 -3.05 10.09
C TRP A 359 -7.64 -1.63 10.47
N ARG A 360 -6.75 -0.63 10.42
CA ARG A 360 -7.09 0.79 10.63
C ARG A 360 -6.78 1.59 9.36
N PRO A 361 -7.74 2.31 8.76
CA PRO A 361 -7.57 2.99 7.47
C PRO A 361 -6.34 3.89 7.38
N PHE A 362 -6.13 4.82 8.31
CA PHE A 362 -4.98 5.73 8.27
C PHE A 362 -3.62 5.04 8.45
N ARG A 363 -3.58 3.91 9.17
CA ARG A 363 -2.34 3.13 9.28
C ARG A 363 -2.10 2.28 8.03
N ALA A 364 -3.16 1.79 7.41
CA ALA A 364 -3.09 1.10 6.12
C ALA A 364 -2.62 2.07 5.02
N LEU A 365 -3.06 3.34 5.05
CA LEU A 365 -2.52 4.39 4.19
C LEU A 365 -1.01 4.53 4.33
N SER A 366 -0.47 4.60 5.57
CA SER A 366 0.98 4.74 5.77
C SER A 366 1.75 3.56 5.19
N ALA A 367 1.21 2.33 5.28
CA ALA A 367 1.81 1.16 4.68
C ALA A 367 1.67 1.17 3.15
N ALA A 368 0.52 1.58 2.62
CA ALA A 368 0.30 1.72 1.17
C ALA A 368 1.24 2.76 0.55
N LEU A 369 1.50 3.88 1.24
CA LEU A 369 2.48 4.88 0.81
C LEU A 369 3.91 4.33 0.80
N LEU A 370 4.28 3.52 1.79
CA LEU A 370 5.59 2.86 1.82
C LEU A 370 5.77 1.91 0.64
N PHE A 371 4.76 1.09 0.34
CA PHE A 371 4.80 0.19 -0.81
C PHE A 371 4.72 0.93 -2.13
N GLY A 372 3.87 1.96 -2.24
CA GLY A 372 3.80 2.82 -3.41
C GLY A 372 5.14 3.50 -3.70
N PHE A 373 5.85 3.97 -2.66
CA PHE A 373 7.20 4.49 -2.79
C PHE A 373 8.18 3.44 -3.33
N ALA A 374 8.08 2.19 -2.86
CA ALA A 374 8.95 1.12 -3.36
C ALA A 374 8.69 0.80 -4.84
N VAL A 375 7.42 0.80 -5.27
CA VAL A 375 7.04 0.60 -6.68
C VAL A 375 7.52 1.77 -7.55
N SER A 376 7.30 3.00 -7.11
CA SER A 376 7.74 4.20 -7.80
C SER A 376 9.27 4.26 -7.91
N LEU A 377 9.98 3.97 -6.82
CA LEU A 377 11.44 3.92 -6.82
C LEU A 377 11.98 2.88 -7.82
N GLN A 378 11.35 1.70 -7.90
CA GLN A 378 11.70 0.69 -8.90
C GLN A 378 11.59 1.24 -10.31
N SER A 379 10.50 1.93 -10.65
CA SER A 379 10.28 2.52 -11.97
C SER A 379 11.32 3.59 -12.28
N PHE A 380 11.63 4.45 -11.32
CA PHE A 380 12.69 5.46 -11.45
C PHE A 380 14.07 4.85 -11.67
N LEU A 381 14.43 3.81 -10.92
CA LEU A 381 15.70 3.10 -11.10
C LEU A 381 15.83 2.47 -12.48
N ALA A 382 14.74 1.94 -13.02
CA ALA A 382 14.71 1.37 -14.37
C ALA A 382 14.93 2.46 -15.45
N VAL A 383 14.31 3.63 -15.29
CA VAL A 383 14.45 4.77 -16.23
C VAL A 383 15.87 5.35 -16.17
N LEU A 384 16.47 5.48 -14.99
CA LEU A 384 17.82 6.01 -14.83
C LEU A 384 18.94 5.05 -15.31
N GLY A 385 18.57 3.87 -15.82
CA GLY A 385 19.54 2.91 -16.38
C GLY A 385 20.56 2.43 -15.37
N VAL A 386 20.19 2.34 -14.10
CA VAL A 386 21.08 1.78 -13.06
C VAL A 386 21.38 0.33 -13.42
N ASN A 387 22.68 -0.06 -13.42
CA ASN A 387 23.15 -1.41 -13.76
C ASN A 387 22.71 -2.48 -12.74
N ILE A 388 21.41 -2.52 -12.43
CA ILE A 388 20.77 -3.54 -11.61
C ILE A 388 19.77 -4.27 -12.51
N PRO A 389 19.88 -5.59 -12.68
CA PRO A 389 18.92 -6.35 -13.49
C PRO A 389 17.49 -6.12 -13.02
N SER A 390 16.57 -5.88 -13.96
CA SER A 390 15.17 -5.52 -13.67
C SER A 390 14.44 -6.48 -12.72
N PRO A 391 14.71 -7.83 -12.71
CA PRO A 391 14.09 -8.71 -11.72
C PRO A 391 14.44 -8.38 -10.27
N PHE A 392 15.66 -7.90 -9.99
CA PHE A 392 16.03 -7.47 -8.63
C PHE A 392 15.32 -6.17 -8.21
N LEU A 393 15.10 -5.26 -9.15
CA LEU A 393 14.32 -4.05 -8.90
C LEU A 393 12.86 -4.39 -8.57
N SER A 394 12.27 -5.35 -9.31
CA SER A 394 10.90 -5.82 -9.08
C SER A 394 10.71 -6.51 -7.72
N MET A 395 11.78 -7.00 -7.09
CA MET A 395 11.74 -7.58 -5.74
C MET A 395 11.64 -6.53 -4.63
N ALA A 396 11.95 -5.25 -4.90
CA ALA A 396 12.03 -4.21 -3.87
C ALA A 396 10.77 -4.09 -2.98
N PRO A 397 9.53 -4.05 -3.49
CA PRO A 397 8.33 -4.00 -2.66
C PRO A 397 8.19 -5.23 -1.74
N TYR A 398 8.55 -6.41 -2.23
CA TYR A 398 8.46 -7.66 -1.48
C TYR A 398 9.54 -7.75 -0.38
N VAL A 399 10.77 -7.32 -0.68
CA VAL A 399 11.86 -7.23 0.31
C VAL A 399 11.50 -6.26 1.42
N ILE A 400 10.94 -5.09 1.07
CA ILE A 400 10.44 -4.12 2.05
C ILE A 400 9.32 -4.76 2.89
N THR A 401 8.40 -5.50 2.26
CA THR A 401 7.35 -6.23 2.96
C THR A 401 7.94 -7.18 4.01
N ILE A 402 8.89 -8.02 3.62
CA ILE A 402 9.54 -8.98 4.54
C ILE A 402 10.26 -8.24 5.67
N ALA A 403 11.02 -7.20 5.37
CA ALA A 403 11.75 -6.41 6.37
C ALA A 403 10.82 -5.73 7.38
N VAL A 404 9.71 -5.16 6.90
CA VAL A 404 8.70 -4.50 7.73
C VAL A 404 7.96 -5.52 8.61
N VAL A 405 7.57 -6.68 8.03
CA VAL A 405 6.93 -7.77 8.80
C VAL A 405 7.84 -8.28 9.90
N ALA A 406 9.09 -8.60 9.57
CA ALA A 406 10.03 -9.16 10.51
C ALA A 406 10.42 -8.17 11.63
N GLY A 407 10.56 -6.87 11.29
CA GLY A 407 11.12 -5.86 12.20
C GLY A 407 10.08 -5.02 12.95
N LEU A 408 9.13 -4.43 12.25
CA LEU A 408 8.30 -3.34 12.77
C LEU A 408 6.92 -3.77 13.26
N VAL A 409 6.30 -4.79 12.65
CA VAL A 409 4.87 -5.06 12.85
C VAL A 409 4.57 -5.79 14.16
N GLY A 410 5.46 -6.62 14.67
CA GLY A 410 5.23 -7.40 15.88
C GLY A 410 4.00 -8.30 15.78
N ARG A 411 3.49 -8.80 16.93
CA ARG A 411 2.25 -9.59 16.95
C ARG A 411 1.05 -8.74 16.54
N VAL A 412 0.49 -9.04 15.38
CA VAL A 412 -0.77 -8.46 14.89
C VAL A 412 -1.89 -9.41 15.25
N ARG A 413 -3.00 -8.86 15.75
CA ARG A 413 -4.20 -9.65 16.05
C ARG A 413 -5.27 -9.25 15.05
N PRO A 414 -5.72 -10.16 14.18
CA PRO A 414 -6.90 -9.93 13.34
C PRO A 414 -8.17 -9.80 14.20
N PRO A 415 -9.29 -9.36 13.65
CA PRO A 415 -10.60 -9.47 14.31
C PRO A 415 -10.86 -10.93 14.76
N GLY A 416 -11.50 -11.11 15.93
CA GLY A 416 -11.56 -12.42 16.57
C GLY A 416 -12.29 -13.51 15.80
N ALA A 417 -13.24 -13.14 14.94
CA ALA A 417 -14.00 -14.05 14.08
C ALA A 417 -13.66 -13.90 12.59
N ASP A 418 -12.48 -13.35 12.27
CA ASP A 418 -12.02 -13.22 10.90
C ASP A 418 -11.72 -14.59 10.29
N GLY A 419 -12.27 -14.86 9.10
CA GLY A 419 -12.17 -16.16 8.46
C GLY A 419 -13.02 -17.29 9.07
N VAL A 420 -13.71 -17.03 10.19
CA VAL A 420 -14.51 -18.05 10.87
C VAL A 420 -15.93 -18.11 10.29
N PRO A 421 -16.37 -19.28 9.79
CA PRO A 421 -17.76 -19.49 9.36
C PRO A 421 -18.74 -19.21 10.51
N TYR A 422 -19.89 -18.62 10.16
CA TYR A 422 -20.97 -18.37 11.10
C TYR A 422 -22.25 -19.06 10.61
N SER A 423 -22.75 -20.00 11.39
CA SER A 423 -24.09 -20.59 11.23
C SER A 423 -25.03 -20.00 12.28
N PRO A 424 -26.18 -19.43 11.91
CA PRO A 424 -27.24 -19.14 12.87
C PRO A 424 -27.71 -20.45 13.49
N GLU A 425 -27.84 -20.49 14.80
CA GLU A 425 -28.54 -21.56 15.54
C GLU A 425 -30.03 -21.41 15.35
#